data_a88c50bfd2c3193e64ca0d6d33a2b6a0
#
_entry.id   a88c50bfd2c3193e64ca0d6d33a2b6a0
#
_cell.length_a   1.000
_cell.length_b   1.000
_cell.length_c   1.000
_cell.angle_alpha   90.00
_cell.angle_beta   90.00
_cell.angle_gamma   90.00
#
_symmetry.space_group_name_H-M   'P 1'
#
loop_
_entity.id
_entity.type
_entity.pdbx_description
1 polymer ?
#
loop_
_entity_poly.entity_id
_entity_poly.type
_entity_poly.pdbx_seq_one_letter_code
_entity_poly.pdbx_strand_id
1 'polypeptide(L)'
;CIRDSWSGDYCYMRAAEMYLIEAEGLARSDQSKEAAKVLYELVSARDPKYKLPDVTGNALVEEVMLQRRLELLGEGFRFMDMKRLNLSLDRTDKGHEETFLKPAKVDAGDIRWQFLIPTQEMTSNPNMVQND
;
A
#
# COMPACT_ATOMS: atom_id res chain seq x y z
N CYS A 1 3.25 -18.24 9.49
CA CYS A 1 4.44 -18.98 9.95
C CYS A 1 4.65 -18.72 11.43
N ILE A 2 4.60 -19.76 12.25
CA ILE A 2 5.02 -19.68 13.64
C ILE A 2 6.54 -19.88 13.63
N ARG A 3 7.28 -18.88 14.11
CA ARG A 3 8.73 -18.96 14.29
C ARG A 3 9.01 -19.36 15.73
N ASP A 4 9.43 -20.58 15.93
CA ASP A 4 9.79 -21.16 17.22
C ASP A 4 11.31 -21.13 17.46
N SER A 5 12.09 -20.65 16.51
CA SER A 5 13.54 -20.44 16.68
C SER A 5 14.00 -19.17 16.00
N TRP A 6 15.07 -18.56 16.53
CA TRP A 6 15.71 -17.35 15.95
C TRP A 6 16.63 -17.66 14.76
N SER A 7 16.69 -18.91 14.31
CA SER A 7 17.58 -19.41 13.26
C SER A 7 16.90 -19.63 11.91
N GLY A 8 15.75 -18.99 11.65
CA GLY A 8 15.05 -19.12 10.37
C GLY A 8 15.41 -17.99 9.39
N ASP A 9 15.27 -18.28 8.10
CA ASP A 9 15.46 -17.27 7.04
C ASP A 9 14.45 -16.11 7.18
N TYR A 10 14.93 -14.90 6.92
CA TYR A 10 14.10 -13.70 6.84
C TYR A 10 13.70 -13.45 5.39
N CYS A 11 12.40 -13.48 5.12
CA CYS A 11 11.88 -13.06 3.83
C CYS A 11 11.75 -11.54 3.80
N TYR A 12 12.70 -10.85 3.19
CA TYR A 12 12.68 -9.39 3.06
C TYR A 12 11.74 -8.89 1.96
N MET A 13 11.59 -9.67 0.90
CA MET A 13 10.74 -9.33 -0.23
C MET A 13 9.99 -10.56 -0.70
N ARG A 14 8.74 -10.35 -1.11
CA ARG A 14 7.92 -11.40 -1.69
C ARG A 14 7.84 -11.23 -3.20
N ALA A 15 7.95 -12.32 -3.95
CA ALA A 15 7.76 -12.30 -5.41
C ALA A 15 6.42 -11.67 -5.81
N ALA A 16 5.36 -11.88 -5.02
CA ALA A 16 4.06 -11.28 -5.25
C ALA A 16 4.10 -9.74 -5.32
N GLU A 17 4.95 -9.10 -4.49
CA GLU A 17 5.11 -7.65 -4.54
C GLU A 17 5.74 -7.21 -5.87
N MET A 18 6.71 -7.96 -6.40
CA MET A 18 7.35 -7.64 -7.68
C MET A 18 6.34 -7.71 -8.84
N TYR A 19 5.51 -8.75 -8.89
CA TYR A 19 4.41 -8.84 -9.86
C TYR A 19 3.46 -7.63 -9.78
N LEU A 20 3.12 -7.18 -8.58
CA LEU A 20 2.23 -6.05 -8.38
C LEU A 20 2.87 -4.70 -8.76
N ILE A 21 4.18 -4.54 -8.53
CA ILE A 21 4.93 -3.37 -8.99
C ILE A 21 5.01 -3.34 -10.52
N GLU A 22 5.31 -4.47 -11.15
CA GLU A 22 5.35 -4.60 -12.59
C GLU A 22 3.97 -4.32 -13.21
N ALA A 23 2.90 -4.93 -12.69
CA ALA A 23 1.54 -4.71 -13.16
C ALA A 23 1.12 -3.23 -13.03
N GLU A 24 1.45 -2.57 -11.91
CA GLU A 24 1.16 -1.14 -11.73
C GLU A 24 1.95 -0.28 -12.72
N GLY A 25 3.25 -0.55 -12.90
CA GLY A 25 4.11 0.17 -13.84
C GLY A 25 3.59 0.06 -15.27
N LEU A 26 3.24 -1.13 -15.72
CA LEU A 26 2.68 -1.39 -17.05
C LEU A 26 1.32 -0.71 -17.23
N ALA A 27 0.43 -0.80 -16.23
CA ALA A 27 -0.89 -0.16 -16.29
C ALA A 27 -0.79 1.37 -16.41
N ARG A 28 0.16 1.99 -15.69
CA ARG A 28 0.41 3.45 -15.74
C ARG A 28 1.14 3.91 -17.00
N SER A 29 1.77 2.96 -17.73
CA SER A 29 2.48 3.23 -18.99
C SER A 29 1.66 2.88 -20.22
N ASP A 30 0.32 2.83 -20.09
CA ASP A 30 -0.64 2.47 -21.15
C ASP A 30 -0.45 1.08 -21.78
N GLN A 31 0.30 0.19 -21.11
CA GLN A 31 0.52 -1.20 -21.51
C GLN A 31 -0.51 -2.14 -20.83
N SER A 32 -1.79 -1.82 -21.01
CA SER A 32 -2.88 -2.45 -20.26
C SER A 32 -3.00 -3.96 -20.45
N LYS A 33 -2.69 -4.47 -21.66
CA LYS A 33 -2.77 -5.91 -21.95
C LYS A 33 -1.71 -6.71 -21.20
N GLU A 34 -0.50 -6.18 -21.16
CA GLU A 34 0.63 -6.77 -20.45
C GLU A 34 0.40 -6.70 -18.93
N ALA A 35 -0.04 -5.55 -18.43
CA ALA A 35 -0.40 -5.37 -17.04
C ALA A 35 -1.46 -6.37 -16.58
N ALA A 36 -2.53 -6.55 -17.35
CA ALA A 36 -3.59 -7.50 -17.05
C ALA A 36 -3.08 -8.95 -16.99
N LYS A 37 -2.14 -9.33 -17.87
CA LYS A 37 -1.52 -10.68 -17.86
C LYS A 37 -0.69 -10.90 -16.60
N VAL A 38 0.20 -9.96 -16.27
CA VAL A 38 1.04 -10.04 -15.06
C VAL A 38 0.17 -10.12 -13.81
N LEU A 39 -0.87 -9.29 -13.71
CA LEU A 39 -1.82 -9.35 -12.61
C LEU A 39 -2.54 -10.69 -12.54
N TYR A 40 -2.99 -11.22 -13.69
CA TYR A 40 -3.69 -12.49 -13.76
C TYR A 40 -2.82 -13.66 -13.30
N GLU A 41 -1.53 -13.70 -13.68
CA GLU A 41 -0.60 -14.74 -13.24
C GLU A 41 -0.53 -14.83 -11.72
N LEU A 42 -0.46 -13.69 -11.04
CA LEU A 42 -0.43 -13.64 -9.58
C LEU A 42 -1.77 -14.06 -8.98
N VAL A 43 -2.85 -13.39 -9.39
CA VAL A 43 -4.14 -13.51 -8.71
C VAL A 43 -4.81 -14.85 -8.97
N SER A 44 -4.67 -15.40 -10.18
CA SER A 44 -5.22 -16.74 -10.51
C SER A 44 -4.56 -17.87 -9.71
N ALA A 45 -3.32 -17.69 -9.27
CA ALA A 45 -2.65 -18.62 -8.36
C ALA A 45 -3.24 -18.58 -6.92
N ARG A 46 -3.93 -17.52 -6.55
CA ARG A 46 -4.63 -17.36 -5.25
C ARG A 46 -6.12 -17.69 -5.34
N ASP A 47 -6.76 -17.19 -6.40
CA ASP A 47 -8.17 -17.43 -6.69
C ASP A 47 -8.33 -18.04 -8.11
N PRO A 48 -8.56 -19.35 -8.21
CA PRO A 48 -8.78 -20.02 -9.51
C PRO A 48 -10.01 -19.53 -10.29
N LYS A 49 -10.89 -18.76 -9.63
CA LYS A 49 -12.07 -18.18 -10.29
C LYS A 49 -11.81 -16.78 -10.83
N TYR A 50 -10.66 -16.19 -10.51
CA TYR A 50 -10.28 -14.88 -11.01
C TYR A 50 -10.19 -14.92 -12.56
N LYS A 51 -10.75 -13.90 -13.18
CA LYS A 51 -10.74 -13.76 -14.63
C LYS A 51 -9.74 -12.70 -15.05
N LEU A 52 -9.13 -12.89 -16.21
CA LEU A 52 -8.28 -11.87 -16.82
C LEU A 52 -9.05 -10.54 -16.89
N PRO A 53 -8.54 -9.45 -16.32
CA PRO A 53 -9.20 -8.16 -16.37
C PRO A 53 -9.39 -7.67 -17.82
N ASP A 54 -10.62 -7.31 -18.16
CA ASP A 54 -10.98 -6.68 -19.44
C ASP A 54 -11.23 -5.18 -19.23
N VAL A 55 -10.30 -4.53 -18.52
CA VAL A 55 -10.33 -3.10 -18.22
C VAL A 55 -8.98 -2.47 -18.57
N THR A 56 -8.99 -1.18 -18.83
CA THR A 56 -7.79 -0.43 -19.26
C THR A 56 -7.66 0.89 -18.51
N GLY A 57 -6.51 1.54 -18.62
CA GLY A 57 -6.26 2.83 -18.02
C GLY A 57 -6.46 2.85 -16.50
N ASN A 58 -7.12 3.86 -15.98
CA ASN A 58 -7.30 4.03 -14.54
C ASN A 58 -8.07 2.87 -13.87
N ALA A 59 -9.03 2.28 -14.55
CA ALA A 59 -9.77 1.14 -14.00
C ALA A 59 -8.87 -0.08 -13.78
N LEU A 60 -7.89 -0.31 -14.65
CA LEU A 60 -6.90 -1.36 -14.42
C LEU A 60 -5.94 -1.01 -13.29
N VAL A 61 -5.52 0.25 -13.16
CA VAL A 61 -4.70 0.69 -12.03
C VAL A 61 -5.45 0.47 -10.70
N GLU A 62 -6.73 0.79 -10.64
CA GLU A 62 -7.57 0.55 -9.45
C GLU A 62 -7.66 -0.94 -9.11
N GLU A 63 -7.83 -1.80 -10.11
CA GLU A 63 -7.81 -3.26 -9.93
C GLU A 63 -6.46 -3.74 -9.38
N VAL A 64 -5.35 -3.31 -9.96
CA VAL A 64 -4.01 -3.63 -9.45
C VAL A 64 -3.85 -3.19 -8.01
N MET A 65 -4.30 -1.98 -7.65
CA MET A 65 -4.22 -1.45 -6.29
C MET A 65 -5.14 -2.21 -5.32
N LEU A 66 -6.27 -2.70 -5.78
CA LEU A 66 -7.14 -3.57 -4.99
C LEU A 66 -6.43 -4.89 -4.68
N GLN A 67 -5.90 -5.56 -5.70
CA GLN A 67 -5.17 -6.82 -5.52
C GLN A 67 -3.92 -6.65 -4.65
N ARG A 68 -3.21 -5.52 -4.77
CA ARG A 68 -2.09 -5.18 -3.91
C ARG A 68 -2.50 -5.06 -2.43
N ARG A 69 -3.65 -4.48 -2.15
CA ARG A 69 -4.19 -4.39 -0.78
C ARG A 69 -4.56 -5.76 -0.21
N LEU A 70 -5.08 -6.65 -1.04
CA LEU A 70 -5.47 -8.00 -0.63
C LEU A 70 -4.25 -8.89 -0.39
N GLU A 71 -3.29 -8.91 -1.33
CA GLU A 71 -2.11 -9.76 -1.26
C GLU A 71 -1.13 -9.36 -0.14
N LEU A 72 -0.98 -8.04 0.10
CA LEU A 72 -0.03 -7.49 1.08
C LEU A 72 -0.73 -7.02 2.37
N LEU A 73 -1.89 -7.59 2.69
CA LEU A 73 -2.65 -7.24 3.90
C LEU A 73 -1.82 -7.53 5.16
N GLY A 74 -1.70 -6.52 6.04
CA GLY A 74 -0.97 -6.64 7.30
C GLY A 74 0.55 -6.49 7.20
N GLU A 75 1.10 -6.28 5.99
CA GLU A 75 2.54 -6.14 5.78
C GLU A 75 3.05 -4.67 5.82
N GLY A 76 2.19 -3.70 6.16
CA GLY A 76 2.56 -2.29 6.31
C GLY A 76 2.56 -1.46 5.02
N PHE A 77 2.41 -2.06 3.85
CA PHE A 77 2.48 -1.38 2.56
C PHE A 77 1.40 -0.32 2.35
N ARG A 78 0.22 -0.50 2.94
CA ARG A 78 -0.92 0.40 2.69
C ARG A 78 -0.63 1.85 3.02
N PHE A 79 0.07 2.12 4.13
CA PHE A 79 0.45 3.48 4.51
C PHE A 79 1.35 4.13 3.45
N MET A 80 2.37 3.40 2.99
CA MET A 80 3.29 3.88 1.96
C MET A 80 2.58 4.11 0.62
N ASP A 81 1.67 3.20 0.24
CA ASP A 81 0.87 3.34 -0.98
C ASP A 81 -0.03 4.58 -0.92
N MET A 82 -0.68 4.83 0.21
CA MET A 82 -1.53 6.01 0.37
C MET A 82 -0.71 7.31 0.29
N LYS A 83 0.47 7.32 0.90
CA LYS A 83 1.37 8.46 0.87
C LYS A 83 1.92 8.74 -0.54
N ARG A 84 2.48 7.75 -1.22
CA ARG A 84 3.05 7.93 -2.57
C ARG A 84 2.02 8.30 -3.63
N LEU A 85 0.77 7.85 -3.46
CA LEU A 85 -0.34 8.15 -4.36
C LEU A 85 -1.14 9.38 -3.94
N ASN A 86 -0.74 10.04 -2.86
CA ASN A 86 -1.41 11.21 -2.28
C ASN A 86 -2.92 10.97 -2.06
N LEU A 87 -3.24 9.84 -1.40
CA LEU A 87 -4.62 9.44 -1.13
C LEU A 87 -5.07 9.93 0.26
N SER A 88 -6.34 10.26 0.36
CA SER A 88 -6.99 10.51 1.66
C SER A 88 -7.37 9.21 2.36
N LEU A 89 -7.42 9.24 3.69
CA LEU A 89 -7.99 8.18 4.52
C LEU A 89 -9.40 8.57 4.95
N ASP A 90 -10.36 7.70 4.69
CA ASP A 90 -11.71 7.81 5.24
C ASP A 90 -12.11 6.45 5.85
N ARG A 91 -12.33 6.45 7.16
CA ARG A 91 -12.73 5.29 7.94
C ARG A 91 -14.15 5.40 8.49
N THR A 92 -14.87 6.50 8.18
CA THR A 92 -16.26 6.65 8.60
C THR A 92 -17.12 5.51 8.04
N ASP A 93 -18.04 5.03 8.83
CA ASP A 93 -18.99 3.97 8.47
C ASP A 93 -18.35 2.66 7.98
N LYS A 94 -17.12 2.37 8.42
CA LYS A 94 -16.37 1.15 8.06
C LYS A 94 -16.30 0.13 9.20
N GLY A 95 -17.23 0.19 10.17
CA GLY A 95 -17.30 -0.75 11.28
C GLY A 95 -16.19 -0.58 12.34
N HIS A 96 -15.52 0.56 12.35
CA HIS A 96 -14.55 0.89 13.40
C HIS A 96 -15.26 1.37 14.67
N GLU A 97 -14.71 1.03 15.82
CA GLU A 97 -15.16 1.56 17.11
C GLU A 97 -14.92 3.08 17.17
N GLU A 98 -15.96 3.86 17.41
CA GLU A 98 -15.89 5.33 17.39
C GLU A 98 -14.86 5.90 18.38
N THR A 99 -14.69 5.23 19.52
CA THR A 99 -13.71 5.63 20.56
C THR A 99 -12.27 5.66 20.03
N PHE A 100 -11.94 4.76 19.10
CA PHE A 100 -10.61 4.64 18.50
C PHE A 100 -10.50 5.27 17.10
N LEU A 101 -11.59 5.87 16.61
CA LEU A 101 -11.70 6.42 15.26
C LEU A 101 -11.23 7.89 15.18
N LYS A 102 -10.18 8.26 15.89
CA LYS A 102 -9.70 9.66 15.89
C LYS A 102 -8.26 9.72 15.35
N PRO A 103 -8.07 10.38 14.20
CA PRO A 103 -9.06 10.97 13.29
C PRO A 103 -9.74 9.92 12.41
N ALA A 104 -11.03 10.10 12.13
CA ALA A 104 -11.77 9.26 11.19
C ALA A 104 -11.36 9.52 9.73
N LYS A 105 -11.02 10.77 9.44
CA LYS A 105 -10.58 11.24 8.12
C LYS A 105 -9.23 11.94 8.22
N VAL A 106 -8.39 11.70 7.22
CA VAL A 106 -7.13 12.39 7.01
C VAL A 106 -7.02 12.71 5.54
N ASP A 107 -6.95 13.99 5.20
CA ASP A 107 -6.88 14.44 3.82
C ASP A 107 -5.52 14.08 3.19
N ALA A 108 -5.50 14.02 1.87
CA ALA A 108 -4.27 13.88 1.11
C ALA A 108 -3.33 15.06 1.39
N GLY A 109 -2.03 14.79 1.59
CA GLY A 109 -1.05 15.83 1.89
C GLY A 109 -1.10 16.40 3.32
N ASP A 110 -1.96 15.88 4.19
CA ASP A 110 -1.99 16.29 5.61
C ASP A 110 -0.68 15.95 6.32
N ILE A 111 -0.23 16.83 7.23
CA ILE A 111 1.01 16.65 8.00
C ILE A 111 1.06 15.30 8.76
N ARG A 112 -0.09 14.74 9.11
CA ARG A 112 -0.20 13.44 9.76
C ARG A 112 0.28 12.26 8.92
N TRP A 113 0.50 12.45 7.62
CA TRP A 113 1.16 11.48 6.74
C TRP A 113 2.67 11.49 6.86
N GLN A 114 3.24 12.43 7.61
CA GLN A 114 4.68 12.56 7.80
C GLN A 114 5.11 12.05 9.18
N PHE A 115 6.32 11.49 9.24
CA PHE A 115 7.01 11.25 10.50
C PHE A 115 7.75 12.53 10.87
N LEU A 116 7.24 13.24 11.85
CA LEU A 116 7.85 14.48 12.32
C LEU A 116 9.16 14.19 13.05
N ILE A 117 10.10 15.14 12.97
CA ILE A 117 11.33 15.10 13.76
C ILE A 117 10.95 15.11 15.25
N PRO A 118 11.50 14.20 16.07
CA PRO A 118 11.17 14.12 17.48
C PRO A 118 11.39 15.45 18.21
N THR A 119 10.46 15.80 19.09
CA THR A 119 10.52 17.05 19.87
C THR A 119 11.84 17.21 20.63
N GLN A 120 12.42 16.10 21.10
CA GLN A 120 13.70 16.14 21.80
C GLN A 120 14.82 16.66 20.90
N GLU A 121 14.87 16.22 19.63
CA GLU A 121 15.84 16.72 18.66
C GLU A 121 15.61 18.20 18.35
N MET A 122 14.36 18.61 18.17
CA MET A 122 13.98 20.01 17.94
C MET A 122 14.40 20.94 19.07
N THR A 123 14.36 20.46 20.31
CA THR A 123 14.73 21.27 21.49
C THR A 123 16.23 21.28 21.78
N SER A 124 16.93 20.21 21.41
CA SER A 124 18.38 20.06 21.68
C SER A 124 19.26 20.65 20.58
N ASN A 125 18.74 20.78 19.37
CA ASN A 125 19.50 21.27 18.23
C ASN A 125 18.89 22.58 17.68
N PRO A 126 19.49 23.74 18.01
CA PRO A 126 18.95 25.05 17.61
C PRO A 126 18.98 25.30 16.10
N ASN A 127 19.69 24.48 15.33
CA ASN A 127 19.73 24.56 13.87
C ASN A 127 18.70 23.64 13.18
N MET A 128 17.95 22.86 13.96
CA MET A 128 16.95 21.97 13.40
C MET A 128 15.68 22.74 13.05
N VAL A 129 15.16 22.44 11.84
CA VAL A 129 13.86 22.94 11.38
C VAL A 129 12.95 21.74 11.17
N GLN A 130 11.72 21.83 11.66
CA GLN A 130 10.75 20.76 11.52
C GLN A 130 10.42 20.51 10.04
N ASN A 131 10.31 19.25 9.67
CA ASN A 131 9.79 18.86 8.35
C ASN A 131 8.28 19.05 8.33
N ASP A 132 7.75 19.69 7.31
CA ASP A 132 6.36 20.03 7.03
C ASP A 132 5.87 19.42 5.68
#